data_9646891363255065ef50801c7751fc09
#
_entry.id   9646891363255065ef50801c7751fc09
#
_cell.length_a   1.000
_cell.length_b   1.000
_cell.length_c   1.000
_cell.angle_alpha   90.00
_cell.angle_beta   90.00
_cell.angle_gamma   90.00
#
_symmetry.space_group_name_H-M   'P 1'
#
loop_
_entity.id
_entity.type
_entity.pdbx_description
1 polymer ?
#
loop_
_entity_poly.entity_id
_entity_poly.type
_entity_poly.pdbx_seq_one_letter_code
_entity_poly.pdbx_strand_id
1 'polypeptide(L)'
;MSEVKTAAADPHASAKEMVTDVFVRGARQGWGIAIGSMLPNVLMAFVIIKALQITGLLKLIGIACGPVMAVFGLPGEAAPVLLAAWMSMGGGVGVAGALFGLGAIDGTHLAILTPAIYLMGSQLQYMGRLLGVVGIPGKMIPLMMALSILAACVAMIIMRILVL
;
A
#
# COMPACT_ATOMS: atom_id res chain seq x y z
N MET A 1 -13.86 18.24 33.53
CA MET A 1 -15.26 18.29 33.04
C MET A 1 -15.23 19.07 31.76
N SER A 2 -15.12 18.38 30.63
CA SER A 2 -15.15 18.96 29.27
C SER A 2 -16.40 18.42 28.58
N GLU A 3 -17.29 19.34 28.26
CA GLU A 3 -18.59 19.10 27.63
C GLU A 3 -18.41 18.39 26.29
N VAL A 4 -18.95 17.19 26.18
CA VAL A 4 -19.21 16.51 24.92
C VAL A 4 -20.34 17.30 24.24
N LYS A 5 -19.95 18.15 23.28
CA LYS A 5 -20.89 18.87 22.42
C LYS A 5 -21.56 17.86 21.49
N THR A 6 -22.71 17.38 21.91
CA THR A 6 -23.61 16.57 21.10
C THR A 6 -23.94 17.36 19.84
N ALA A 7 -23.44 16.95 18.70
CA ALA A 7 -23.82 17.52 17.41
C ALA A 7 -25.32 17.23 17.23
N ALA A 8 -26.13 18.27 17.37
CA ALA A 8 -27.55 18.24 17.03
C ALA A 8 -27.69 17.82 15.56
N ALA A 9 -28.42 16.77 15.31
CA ALA A 9 -28.78 16.34 13.98
C ALA A 9 -29.59 17.48 13.32
N ASP A 10 -29.09 18.02 12.23
CA ASP A 10 -29.76 19.02 11.42
C ASP A 10 -31.10 18.47 10.90
N PRO A 11 -32.25 19.09 11.25
CA PRO A 11 -33.57 18.60 10.81
C PRO A 11 -33.82 18.75 9.29
N HIS A 12 -32.90 19.34 8.53
CA HIS A 12 -32.98 19.51 7.09
C HIS A 12 -32.27 18.44 6.26
N ALA A 13 -31.78 17.35 6.87
CA ALA A 13 -31.08 16.25 6.19
C ALA A 13 -31.99 15.33 5.33
N SER A 14 -33.26 15.70 5.10
CA SER A 14 -34.24 14.93 4.33
C SER A 14 -34.60 15.54 2.97
N ALA A 15 -33.94 16.60 2.52
CA ALA A 15 -34.03 17.01 1.12
C ALA A 15 -33.24 15.98 0.29
N LYS A 16 -33.92 15.36 -0.67
CA LYS A 16 -33.36 14.41 -1.64
C LYS A 16 -32.12 15.04 -2.29
N GLU A 17 -30.92 14.84 -1.70
CA GLU A 17 -29.67 15.34 -2.27
C GLU A 17 -29.57 14.87 -3.72
N MET A 18 -29.29 15.78 -4.63
CA MET A 18 -29.06 15.42 -6.02
C MET A 18 -27.83 14.51 -6.12
N VAL A 19 -27.90 13.48 -6.93
CA VAL A 19 -26.81 12.52 -7.14
C VAL A 19 -25.50 13.24 -7.53
N THR A 20 -25.63 14.35 -8.27
CA THR A 20 -24.52 15.23 -8.63
C THR A 20 -23.84 15.87 -7.42
N ASP A 21 -24.59 16.28 -6.41
CA ASP A 21 -24.00 16.91 -5.20
C ASP A 21 -23.27 15.90 -4.35
N VAL A 22 -23.83 14.69 -4.22
CA VAL A 22 -23.17 13.55 -3.56
C VAL A 22 -21.86 13.20 -4.25
N PHE A 23 -21.89 13.15 -5.59
CA PHE A 23 -20.69 12.89 -6.40
C PHE A 23 -19.62 13.96 -6.20
N VAL A 24 -19.98 15.23 -6.32
CA VAL A 24 -19.02 16.35 -6.14
C VAL A 24 -18.44 16.38 -4.73
N ARG A 25 -19.26 16.11 -3.71
CA ARG A 25 -18.79 16.01 -2.32
C ARG A 25 -17.79 14.83 -2.16
N GLY A 26 -18.11 13.67 -2.71
CA GLY A 26 -17.21 12.51 -2.70
C GLY A 26 -15.90 12.78 -3.44
N ALA A 27 -15.95 13.42 -4.61
CA ALA A 27 -14.78 13.80 -5.38
C ALA A 27 -13.89 14.77 -4.61
N ARG A 28 -14.48 15.78 -3.93
CA ARG A 28 -13.74 16.73 -3.09
C ARG A 28 -13.09 16.07 -1.89
N GLN A 29 -13.76 15.12 -1.24
CA GLN A 29 -13.18 14.35 -0.15
C GLN A 29 -12.03 13.47 -0.63
N GLY A 30 -12.21 12.75 -1.76
CA GLY A 30 -11.17 11.93 -2.37
C GLY A 30 -9.94 12.74 -2.76
N TRP A 31 -10.13 13.94 -3.31
CA TRP A 31 -9.05 14.88 -3.63
C TRP A 31 -8.25 15.31 -2.40
N GLY A 32 -8.95 15.62 -1.29
CA GLY A 32 -8.30 15.95 -0.02
C GLY A 32 -7.44 14.81 0.52
N ILE A 33 -7.92 13.57 0.44
CA ILE A 33 -7.17 12.38 0.85
C ILE A 33 -5.96 12.15 -0.07
N ALA A 34 -6.15 12.29 -1.38
CA ALA A 34 -5.08 12.10 -2.37
C ALA A 34 -3.91 13.06 -2.12
N ILE A 35 -4.20 14.35 -1.98
CA ILE A 35 -3.16 15.38 -1.75
C ILE A 35 -2.60 15.32 -0.32
N GLY A 36 -3.47 15.17 0.68
CA GLY A 36 -3.04 15.25 2.09
C GLY A 36 -2.32 14.02 2.61
N SER A 37 -2.55 12.85 2.00
CA SER A 37 -1.99 11.59 2.51
C SER A 37 -1.22 10.80 1.44
N MET A 38 -1.80 10.59 0.26
CA MET A 38 -1.18 9.71 -0.74
C MET A 38 0.02 10.39 -1.41
N LEU A 39 -0.13 11.62 -1.86
CA LEU A 39 0.92 12.35 -2.58
C LEU A 39 2.20 12.54 -1.76
N PRO A 40 2.18 12.98 -0.48
CA PRO A 40 3.39 13.07 0.33
C PRO A 40 4.10 11.73 0.51
N ASN A 41 3.36 10.63 0.72
CA ASN A 41 3.94 9.30 0.86
C ASN A 41 4.64 8.84 -0.42
N VAL A 42 4.04 9.11 -1.58
CA VAL A 42 4.63 8.78 -2.89
C VAL A 42 5.89 9.60 -3.12
N LEU A 43 5.86 10.90 -2.87
CA LEU A 43 7.04 11.78 -3.00
C LEU A 43 8.18 11.32 -2.08
N MET A 44 7.88 10.98 -0.83
CA MET A 44 8.88 10.45 0.10
C MET A 44 9.48 9.15 -0.42
N ALA A 45 8.68 8.24 -0.97
CA ALA A 45 9.16 7.00 -1.57
C ALA A 45 10.13 7.27 -2.73
N PHE A 46 9.83 8.22 -3.64
CA PHE A 46 10.72 8.59 -4.72
C PHE A 46 12.07 9.13 -4.21
N VAL A 47 12.06 9.98 -3.19
CA VAL A 47 13.28 10.52 -2.59
C VAL A 47 14.14 9.41 -1.98
N ILE A 48 13.53 8.50 -1.21
CA ILE A 48 14.23 7.37 -0.59
C ILE A 48 14.83 6.45 -1.65
N ILE A 49 14.08 6.04 -2.66
CA ILE A 49 14.58 5.18 -3.73
C ILE A 49 15.72 5.86 -4.50
N LYS A 50 15.59 7.14 -4.77
CA LYS A 50 16.67 7.89 -5.42
C LYS A 50 17.94 7.94 -4.56
N ALA A 51 17.82 8.14 -3.26
CA ALA A 51 18.95 8.08 -2.33
C ALA A 51 19.58 6.67 -2.31
N LEU A 52 18.79 5.60 -2.24
CA LEU A 52 19.26 4.22 -2.32
C LEU A 52 19.98 3.91 -3.64
N GLN A 53 19.50 4.49 -4.74
CA GLN A 53 20.15 4.34 -6.05
C GLN A 53 21.51 5.02 -6.08
N ILE A 54 21.60 6.29 -5.63
CA ILE A 54 22.84 7.07 -5.64
C ILE A 54 23.89 6.46 -4.72
N THR A 55 23.48 5.94 -3.55
CA THR A 55 24.39 5.28 -2.60
C THR A 55 24.79 3.87 -3.02
N GLY A 56 24.19 3.31 -4.07
CA GLY A 56 24.42 1.92 -4.50
C GLY A 56 23.74 0.87 -3.61
N LEU A 57 23.05 1.29 -2.55
CA LEU A 57 22.39 0.39 -1.59
C LEU A 57 21.26 -0.40 -2.26
N LEU A 58 20.60 0.20 -3.25
CA LEU A 58 19.56 -0.49 -4.03
C LEU A 58 20.11 -1.75 -4.70
N LYS A 59 21.30 -1.68 -5.29
CA LYS A 59 21.98 -2.82 -5.92
C LYS A 59 22.35 -3.90 -4.88
N LEU A 60 22.80 -3.49 -3.70
CA LEU A 60 23.13 -4.42 -2.61
C LEU A 60 21.88 -5.17 -2.14
N ILE A 61 20.77 -4.47 -1.96
CA ILE A 61 19.45 -5.07 -1.65
C ILE A 61 19.06 -6.05 -2.77
N GLY A 62 19.24 -5.65 -4.03
CA GLY A 62 18.96 -6.51 -5.18
C GLY A 62 19.74 -7.83 -5.15
N ILE A 63 21.03 -7.80 -4.82
CA ILE A 63 21.86 -9.00 -4.72
C ILE A 63 21.40 -9.86 -3.53
N ALA A 64 21.15 -9.26 -2.37
CA ALA A 64 20.77 -9.98 -1.17
C ALA A 64 19.38 -10.64 -1.27
N CYS A 65 18.41 -9.93 -1.88
CA CYS A 65 17.02 -10.39 -2.04
C CYS A 65 16.78 -11.17 -3.35
N GLY A 66 17.76 -11.17 -4.25
CA GLY A 66 17.66 -11.82 -5.57
C GLY A 66 17.12 -13.25 -5.54
N PRO A 67 17.69 -14.17 -4.72
CA PRO A 67 17.23 -15.56 -4.66
C PRO A 67 15.74 -15.69 -4.27
N VAL A 68 15.29 -14.87 -3.35
CA VAL A 68 13.88 -14.88 -2.89
C VAL A 68 12.95 -14.29 -3.97
N MET A 69 13.35 -13.18 -4.57
CA MET A 69 12.55 -12.51 -5.61
C MET A 69 12.48 -13.34 -6.90
N ALA A 70 13.53 -14.09 -7.23
CA ALA A 70 13.56 -14.97 -8.40
C ALA A 70 12.46 -16.05 -8.38
N VAL A 71 12.03 -16.51 -7.20
CA VAL A 71 10.90 -17.43 -7.05
C VAL A 71 9.62 -16.84 -7.62
N PHE A 72 9.47 -15.53 -7.56
CA PHE A 72 8.30 -14.80 -8.09
C PHE A 72 8.53 -14.26 -9.51
N GLY A 73 9.71 -14.52 -10.10
CA GLY A 73 10.07 -13.95 -11.41
C GLY A 73 10.39 -12.46 -11.37
N LEU A 74 10.80 -11.95 -10.21
CA LEU A 74 11.09 -10.54 -9.97
C LEU A 74 12.59 -10.32 -9.80
N PRO A 75 13.12 -9.16 -10.24
CA PRO A 75 14.48 -8.75 -9.89
C PRO A 75 14.58 -8.46 -8.39
N GLY A 76 15.76 -8.62 -7.82
CA GLY A 76 15.99 -8.39 -6.39
C GLY A 76 15.70 -6.94 -5.96
N GLU A 77 15.85 -5.98 -6.87
CA GLU A 77 15.53 -4.57 -6.70
C GLU A 77 14.03 -4.33 -6.45
N ALA A 78 13.17 -5.30 -6.71
CA ALA A 78 11.74 -5.23 -6.39
C ALA A 78 11.43 -5.45 -4.90
N ALA A 79 12.35 -6.00 -4.10
CA ALA A 79 12.13 -6.24 -2.67
C ALA A 79 11.71 -4.99 -1.86
N PRO A 80 12.28 -3.80 -2.09
CA PRO A 80 11.82 -2.58 -1.43
C PRO A 80 10.35 -2.26 -1.65
N VAL A 81 9.75 -2.68 -2.77
CA VAL A 81 8.32 -2.48 -3.04
C VAL A 81 7.48 -3.24 -2.02
N LEU A 82 7.83 -4.50 -1.76
CA LEU A 82 7.10 -5.34 -0.79
C LEU A 82 7.26 -4.81 0.64
N LEU A 83 8.46 -4.40 1.02
CA LEU A 83 8.71 -3.79 2.33
C LEU A 83 7.93 -2.48 2.51
N ALA A 84 7.95 -1.61 1.51
CA ALA A 84 7.21 -0.36 1.54
C ALA A 84 5.70 -0.60 1.56
N ALA A 85 5.20 -1.56 0.78
CA ALA A 85 3.80 -1.95 0.77
C ALA A 85 3.35 -2.47 2.14
N TRP A 86 4.15 -3.29 2.79
CA TRP A 86 3.86 -3.81 4.13
C TRP A 86 3.68 -2.71 5.17
N MET A 87 4.48 -1.65 5.08
CA MET A 87 4.36 -0.46 5.93
C MET A 87 3.19 0.44 5.50
N SER A 88 3.03 0.67 4.20
CA SER A 88 2.02 1.55 3.62
C SER A 88 1.76 1.19 2.15
N MET A 89 0.51 0.95 1.79
CA MET A 89 0.11 0.68 0.40
C MET A 89 0.55 1.81 -0.54
N GLY A 90 0.31 3.07 -0.17
CA GLY A 90 0.75 4.24 -0.95
C GLY A 90 2.27 4.30 -1.10
N GLY A 91 3.03 3.92 -0.06
CA GLY A 91 4.47 3.77 -0.12
C GLY A 91 4.90 2.70 -1.12
N GLY A 92 4.26 1.53 -1.09
CA GLY A 92 4.51 0.44 -2.04
C GLY A 92 4.28 0.85 -3.49
N VAL A 93 3.16 1.52 -3.77
CA VAL A 93 2.86 2.06 -5.11
C VAL A 93 3.92 3.10 -5.52
N GLY A 94 4.31 3.99 -4.60
CA GLY A 94 5.34 5.00 -4.87
C GLY A 94 6.70 4.39 -5.20
N VAL A 95 7.14 3.39 -4.43
CA VAL A 95 8.41 2.68 -4.69
C VAL A 95 8.34 1.92 -6.02
N ALA A 96 7.23 1.24 -6.31
CA ALA A 96 7.04 0.55 -7.58
C ALA A 96 7.11 1.52 -8.77
N GLY A 97 6.42 2.67 -8.68
CA GLY A 97 6.48 3.72 -9.70
C GLY A 97 7.89 4.31 -9.86
N ALA A 98 8.62 4.52 -8.76
CA ALA A 98 10.00 5.01 -8.80
C ALA A 98 10.94 4.02 -9.51
N LEU A 99 10.88 2.73 -9.17
CA LEU A 99 11.70 1.69 -9.79
C LEU A 99 11.36 1.49 -11.26
N PHE A 100 10.07 1.59 -11.62
CA PHE A 100 9.63 1.55 -13.00
C PHE A 100 10.17 2.74 -13.80
N GLY A 101 10.10 3.95 -13.26
CA GLY A 101 10.66 5.15 -13.88
C GLY A 101 12.19 5.12 -14.04
N LEU A 102 12.89 4.34 -13.22
CA LEU A 102 14.33 4.10 -13.32
C LEU A 102 14.69 2.95 -14.27
N GLY A 103 13.71 2.22 -14.80
CA GLY A 103 13.93 1.03 -15.63
C GLY A 103 14.48 -0.18 -14.85
N ALA A 104 14.40 -0.17 -13.50
CA ALA A 104 14.82 -1.29 -12.67
C ALA A 104 13.80 -2.43 -12.65
N ILE A 105 12.54 -2.11 -12.90
CA ILE A 105 11.45 -3.07 -13.11
C ILE A 105 10.64 -2.66 -14.35
N ASP A 106 10.00 -3.61 -14.99
CA ASP A 106 9.15 -3.40 -16.16
C ASP A 106 7.65 -3.61 -15.86
N GLY A 107 6.80 -3.53 -16.90
CA GLY A 107 5.36 -3.70 -16.77
C GLY A 107 4.95 -5.09 -16.30
N THR A 108 5.69 -6.14 -16.69
CA THR A 108 5.48 -7.51 -16.24
C THR A 108 5.72 -7.64 -14.74
N HIS A 109 6.83 -7.09 -14.26
CA HIS A 109 7.15 -7.06 -12.84
C HIS A 109 6.11 -6.28 -12.03
N LEU A 110 5.60 -5.15 -12.57
CA LEU A 110 4.51 -4.39 -11.94
C LEU A 110 3.23 -5.22 -11.84
N ALA A 111 2.86 -5.97 -12.89
CA ALA A 111 1.69 -6.83 -12.87
C ALA A 111 1.79 -7.91 -11.77
N ILE A 112 2.97 -8.50 -11.57
CA ILE A 112 3.21 -9.49 -10.52
C ILE A 112 3.17 -8.85 -9.12
N LEU A 113 3.71 -7.65 -8.96
CA LEU A 113 3.77 -6.94 -7.67
C LEU A 113 2.41 -6.38 -7.23
N THR A 114 1.56 -5.99 -8.18
CA THR A 114 0.28 -5.33 -7.88
C THR A 114 -0.59 -6.07 -6.88
N PRO A 115 -0.91 -7.37 -7.03
CA PRO A 115 -1.74 -8.08 -6.07
C PRO A 115 -1.08 -8.17 -4.68
N ALA A 116 0.25 -8.27 -4.61
CA ALA A 116 0.95 -8.26 -3.34
C ALA A 116 0.83 -6.92 -2.63
N ILE A 117 0.97 -5.79 -3.36
CA ILE A 117 0.79 -4.45 -2.80
C ILE A 117 -0.61 -4.29 -2.18
N TYR A 118 -1.64 -4.85 -2.83
CA TYR A 118 -3.02 -4.79 -2.31
C TYR A 118 -3.26 -5.74 -1.13
N LEU A 119 -2.81 -6.99 -1.21
CA LEU A 119 -3.10 -8.01 -0.20
C LEU A 119 -2.33 -7.82 1.10
N MET A 120 -1.10 -7.32 1.04
CA MET A 120 -0.27 -7.06 2.23
C MET A 120 -0.09 -5.57 2.53
N GLY A 121 -0.71 -4.70 1.73
CA GLY A 121 -0.54 -3.26 1.86
C GLY A 121 -1.03 -2.70 3.18
N SER A 122 -0.20 -1.85 3.81
CA SER A 122 -0.49 -1.19 5.10
C SER A 122 -0.74 -2.14 6.27
N GLN A 123 -0.26 -3.36 6.21
CA GLN A 123 -0.51 -4.40 7.21
C GLN A 123 -0.06 -3.98 8.61
N LEU A 124 1.07 -3.30 8.70
CA LEU A 124 1.59 -2.77 9.96
C LEU A 124 0.65 -1.71 10.57
N GLN A 125 0.00 -0.90 9.73
CA GLN A 125 -0.97 0.11 10.19
C GLN A 125 -2.30 -0.53 10.61
N TYR A 126 -2.76 -1.55 9.89
CA TYR A 126 -4.01 -2.25 10.20
C TYR A 126 -3.94 -3.04 11.50
N MET A 127 -2.75 -3.45 11.93
CA MET A 127 -2.55 -4.13 13.21
C MET A 127 -3.08 -3.32 14.40
N GLY A 128 -2.80 -2.02 14.44
CA GLY A 128 -3.33 -1.14 15.50
C GLY A 128 -4.76 -0.66 15.25
N ARG A 129 -5.08 -0.31 14.00
CA ARG A 129 -6.35 0.36 13.67
C ARG A 129 -7.51 -0.60 13.50
N LEU A 130 -7.30 -1.79 12.91
CA LEU A 130 -8.36 -2.72 12.61
C LEU A 130 -8.44 -3.81 13.68
N LEU A 131 -7.37 -4.54 13.90
CA LEU A 131 -7.36 -5.67 14.82
C LEU A 131 -7.55 -5.25 16.28
N GLY A 132 -7.04 -4.07 16.66
CA GLY A 132 -7.24 -3.48 17.97
C GLY A 132 -8.69 -3.04 18.21
N VAL A 133 -9.36 -2.50 17.19
CA VAL A 133 -10.76 -2.03 17.29
C VAL A 133 -11.75 -3.20 17.29
N VAL A 134 -11.48 -4.25 16.50
CA VAL A 134 -12.33 -5.47 16.43
C VAL A 134 -12.17 -6.36 17.68
N GLY A 135 -11.16 -6.08 18.53
CA GLY A 135 -10.96 -6.82 19.77
C GLY A 135 -10.38 -8.23 19.57
N ILE A 136 -9.64 -8.43 18.50
CA ILE A 136 -8.97 -9.73 18.23
C ILE A 136 -7.88 -9.97 19.28
N PRO A 137 -7.83 -11.15 19.91
CA PRO A 137 -6.79 -11.47 20.88
C PRO A 137 -5.39 -11.29 20.27
N GLY A 138 -4.48 -10.60 20.96
CA GLY A 138 -3.14 -10.28 20.46
C GLY A 138 -2.34 -11.50 19.96
N LYS A 139 -2.61 -12.69 20.51
CA LYS A 139 -2.00 -13.96 20.07
C LYS A 139 -2.40 -14.38 18.65
N MET A 140 -3.52 -13.89 18.11
CA MET A 140 -3.97 -14.20 16.75
C MET A 140 -3.46 -13.20 15.71
N ILE A 141 -2.93 -12.05 16.13
CA ILE A 141 -2.39 -11.03 15.23
C ILE A 141 -1.29 -11.58 14.31
N PRO A 142 -0.26 -12.29 14.82
CA PRO A 142 0.78 -12.84 13.95
C PRO A 142 0.24 -13.83 12.91
N LEU A 143 -0.77 -14.62 13.28
CA LEU A 143 -1.42 -15.56 12.36
C LEU A 143 -2.13 -14.83 11.23
N MET A 144 -2.88 -13.76 11.53
CA MET A 144 -3.57 -12.94 10.54
C MET A 144 -2.57 -12.28 9.58
N MET A 145 -1.46 -11.77 10.11
CA MET A 145 -0.38 -11.21 9.31
C MET A 145 0.27 -12.24 8.40
N ALA A 146 0.57 -13.43 8.93
CA ALA A 146 1.14 -14.51 8.13
C ALA A 146 0.21 -14.97 7.00
N LEU A 147 -1.10 -15.06 7.26
CA LEU A 147 -2.09 -15.42 6.24
C LEU A 147 -2.12 -14.41 5.09
N SER A 148 -2.06 -13.12 5.38
CA SER A 148 -2.07 -12.09 4.34
C SER A 148 -0.76 -12.08 3.52
N ILE A 149 0.39 -12.30 4.15
CA ILE A 149 1.66 -12.48 3.44
C ILE A 149 1.62 -13.73 2.55
N LEU A 150 1.10 -14.84 3.06
CA LEU A 150 0.93 -16.07 2.30
C LEU A 150 0.02 -15.86 1.09
N ALA A 151 -1.11 -15.17 1.28
CA ALA A 151 -2.02 -14.82 0.19
C ALA A 151 -1.34 -13.95 -0.87
N ALA A 152 -0.52 -12.99 -0.46
CA ALA A 152 0.27 -12.16 -1.37
C ALA A 152 1.29 -13.00 -2.17
N CYS A 153 1.99 -13.93 -1.52
CA CYS A 153 2.93 -14.84 -2.19
C CYS A 153 2.22 -15.72 -3.23
N VAL A 154 1.08 -16.31 -2.86
CA VAL A 154 0.28 -17.14 -3.78
C VAL A 154 -0.21 -16.31 -4.96
N ALA A 155 -0.71 -15.09 -4.72
CA ALA A 155 -1.16 -14.20 -5.77
C ALA A 155 -0.03 -13.78 -6.73
N MET A 156 1.18 -13.52 -6.22
CA MET A 156 2.34 -13.25 -7.07
C MET A 156 2.71 -14.46 -7.96
N ILE A 157 2.64 -15.68 -7.41
CA ILE A 157 2.90 -16.90 -8.19
C ILE A 157 1.85 -17.09 -9.28
N ILE A 158 0.57 -16.87 -8.97
CA ILE A 158 -0.53 -16.94 -9.95
C ILE A 158 -0.30 -15.90 -11.04
N MET A 159 -0.01 -14.66 -10.68
CA MET A 159 0.26 -13.60 -11.66
C MET A 159 1.50 -13.88 -12.51
N ARG A 160 2.55 -14.43 -11.92
CA ARG A 160 3.72 -14.89 -12.66
C ARG A 160 3.34 -15.88 -13.77
N ILE A 161 2.50 -16.87 -13.47
CA ILE A 161 2.06 -17.89 -14.44
C ILE A 161 1.16 -17.28 -15.54
N LEU A 162 0.39 -16.24 -15.20
CA LEU A 162 -0.52 -15.59 -16.15
C LEU A 162 0.18 -14.61 -17.09
N VAL A 163 1.30 -14.04 -16.70
CA VAL A 163 1.96 -12.94 -17.40
C VAL A 163 3.26 -13.39 -18.08
N LEU A 164 3.89 -14.48 -17.62
CA LEU A 164 5.05 -15.13 -18.22
C LEU A 164 4.63 -16.37 -19.01
#